data_8076d0c02afe90690be8c4a19a577a57
#
_entry.id   8076d0c02afe90690be8c4a19a577a57
#
_cell.length_a   1.000
_cell.length_b   1.000
_cell.length_c   1.000
_cell.angle_alpha   90.00
_cell.angle_beta   90.00
_cell.angle_gamma   90.00
#
_symmetry.space_group_name_H-M   'P 1'
#
loop_
_entity.id
_entity.type
_entity.pdbx_description
1 polymer ?
#
loop_
_entity_poly.entity_id
_entity_poly.type
_entity_poly.pdbx_seq_one_letter_code
_entity_poly.pdbx_strand_id
1 'polypeptide(L)'
;MKIIDLSVPMINTAKEPYPPKIEYESHEQGAEQAAALLDLEKSDFPDEKAWAVETVTLTTHTGTHVDAPWHYAPKSEGKRARTIDELPLEWFYGDGVLFDFSDKEAGYELQIKDFEQKLTEMNYTLKPKDIVLVRSDADKHLYEENYAMIHVGVSAEATHWLIDQGIKVMGTDGWGWDIPLPQQAEQYKKTREDNILWAAHFVGKEKEYCQIEKLANLDQLPVPTGFKVACFPINIKDASGGWARPVAIFYE
;
A
#
# COMPACT_ATOMS: atom_id res chain seq x y z
N MET A 1 -15.80 -13.04 14.94
CA MET A 1 -14.87 -12.09 14.30
C MET A 1 -13.95 -12.84 13.34
N LYS A 2 -13.86 -12.42 12.07
CA LYS A 2 -12.94 -12.94 11.05
C LYS A 2 -12.00 -11.81 10.61
N ILE A 3 -10.71 -12.11 10.49
CA ILE A 3 -9.70 -11.16 10.00
C ILE A 3 -9.06 -11.75 8.74
N ILE A 4 -8.94 -10.91 7.69
CA ILE A 4 -8.26 -11.25 6.44
C ILE A 4 -7.05 -10.34 6.33
N ASP A 5 -5.87 -10.92 6.12
CA ASP A 5 -4.63 -10.19 5.85
C ASP A 5 -4.63 -9.66 4.43
N LEU A 6 -4.45 -8.35 4.27
CA LEU A 6 -4.44 -7.68 2.98
C LEU A 6 -3.03 -7.25 2.56
N SER A 7 -1.98 -7.85 3.13
CA SER A 7 -0.60 -7.52 2.83
C SER A 7 0.11 -8.59 2.03
N VAL A 8 1.10 -8.18 1.23
CA VAL A 8 2.06 -9.10 0.61
C VAL A 8 3.18 -9.44 1.60
N PRO A 9 3.72 -10.68 1.57
CA PRO A 9 4.89 -11.01 2.38
C PRO A 9 6.14 -10.30 1.84
N MET A 10 6.99 -9.78 2.73
CA MET A 10 8.31 -9.30 2.36
C MET A 10 9.26 -10.50 2.19
N ILE A 11 9.82 -10.68 1.00
CA ILE A 11 10.70 -11.81 0.68
C ILE A 11 11.84 -11.36 -0.22
N ASN A 12 13.01 -11.98 -0.08
CA ASN A 12 14.20 -11.68 -0.89
C ASN A 12 14.02 -11.92 -2.41
N THR A 13 13.00 -12.68 -2.80
CA THR A 13 12.73 -13.04 -4.20
C THR A 13 11.63 -12.17 -4.83
N ALA A 14 11.20 -11.10 -4.15
CA ALA A 14 10.20 -10.18 -4.71
C ALA A 14 10.70 -9.57 -6.03
N LYS A 15 9.80 -9.48 -7.01
CA LYS A 15 10.07 -8.96 -8.37
C LYS A 15 9.65 -7.50 -8.48
N GLU A 16 10.09 -6.70 -7.54
CA GLU A 16 9.86 -5.26 -7.56
C GLU A 16 11.19 -4.51 -7.79
N PRO A 17 11.13 -3.26 -8.30
CA PRO A 17 12.35 -2.49 -8.63
C PRO A 17 13.31 -2.29 -7.45
N TYR A 18 12.79 -2.28 -6.24
CA TYR A 18 13.55 -2.14 -4.99
C TYR A 18 13.17 -3.27 -4.03
N PRO A 19 13.59 -4.53 -4.31
CA PRO A 19 13.23 -5.66 -3.47
C PRO A 19 13.86 -5.54 -2.09
N PRO A 20 13.24 -6.11 -1.06
CA PRO A 20 13.85 -6.16 0.27
C PRO A 20 15.08 -7.07 0.25
N LYS A 21 16.07 -6.73 1.07
CA LYS A 21 17.16 -7.63 1.44
C LYS A 21 16.97 -8.03 2.89
N ILE A 22 16.73 -9.32 3.15
CA ILE A 22 16.53 -9.87 4.48
C ILE A 22 17.68 -10.84 4.76
N GLU A 23 18.45 -10.55 5.79
CA GLU A 23 19.53 -11.39 6.31
C GLU A 23 19.06 -11.99 7.62
N TYR A 24 19.08 -13.32 7.70
CA TYR A 24 18.57 -14.09 8.83
C TYR A 24 19.73 -14.58 9.68
N GLU A 25 19.66 -14.38 10.98
CA GLU A 25 20.57 -14.93 11.96
C GLU A 25 19.86 -15.96 12.81
N SER A 26 20.41 -17.15 12.87
CA SER A 26 19.82 -18.29 13.60
C SER A 26 19.98 -18.16 15.12
N HIS A 27 19.28 -19.00 15.85
CA HIS A 27 19.44 -19.09 17.32
C HIS A 27 20.87 -19.38 17.75
N GLU A 28 21.61 -20.21 16.97
CA GLU A 28 23.01 -20.52 17.21
C GLU A 28 23.93 -19.29 17.04
N GLN A 29 23.67 -18.49 16.00
CA GLN A 29 24.38 -17.22 15.77
C GLN A 29 24.02 -16.19 16.85
N GLY A 30 22.74 -16.16 17.26
CA GLY A 30 22.30 -15.31 18.36
C GLY A 30 22.98 -15.65 19.70
N ALA A 31 23.27 -16.93 19.95
CA ALA A 31 24.03 -17.33 21.13
C ALA A 31 25.48 -16.87 21.07
N GLU A 32 26.11 -16.87 19.89
CA GLU A 32 27.46 -16.31 19.69
C GLU A 32 27.48 -14.80 19.96
N GLN A 33 26.48 -14.07 19.47
CA GLN A 33 26.34 -12.63 19.72
C GLN A 33 26.09 -12.34 21.20
N ALA A 34 25.19 -13.11 21.84
CA ALA A 34 24.86 -12.94 23.25
C ALA A 34 26.09 -13.22 24.15
N ALA A 35 26.82 -14.28 23.85
CA ALA A 35 28.06 -14.64 24.55
C ALA A 35 29.08 -13.50 24.45
N ALA A 36 29.31 -12.98 23.23
CA ALA A 36 30.23 -11.85 23.04
C ALA A 36 29.78 -10.56 23.75
N LEU A 37 28.44 -10.29 23.77
CA LEU A 37 27.89 -9.11 24.45
C LEU A 37 28.02 -9.16 25.97
N LEU A 38 27.90 -10.38 26.55
CA LEU A 38 27.82 -10.61 27.98
C LEU A 38 29.16 -11.11 28.61
N ASP A 39 30.21 -11.25 27.81
CA ASP A 39 31.51 -11.84 28.21
C ASP A 39 31.33 -13.28 28.77
N LEU A 40 30.54 -14.08 28.03
CA LEU A 40 30.22 -15.47 28.32
C LEU A 40 30.66 -16.37 27.16
N GLU A 41 30.55 -17.69 27.37
CA GLU A 41 30.72 -18.69 26.32
C GLU A 41 29.35 -19.10 25.73
N LYS A 42 29.31 -19.52 24.49
CA LYS A 42 28.08 -20.04 23.84
C LYS A 42 27.47 -21.19 24.61
N SER A 43 28.31 -22.03 25.19
CA SER A 43 27.93 -23.20 26.03
C SER A 43 27.22 -22.83 27.34
N ASP A 44 27.26 -21.55 27.76
CA ASP A 44 26.54 -21.07 28.94
C ASP A 44 25.04 -20.90 28.66
N PHE A 45 24.63 -20.89 27.38
CA PHE A 45 23.23 -20.78 26.98
C PHE A 45 22.59 -22.18 26.84
N PRO A 46 21.29 -22.32 27.18
CA PRO A 46 20.55 -23.57 27.00
C PRO A 46 20.61 -24.06 25.55
N ASP A 47 21.03 -25.30 25.34
CA ASP A 47 21.20 -25.91 24.01
C ASP A 47 22.08 -25.09 23.04
N GLU A 48 22.99 -24.25 23.58
CA GLU A 48 23.84 -23.30 22.82
C GLU A 48 23.05 -22.36 21.90
N LYS A 49 21.84 -21.93 22.35
CA LYS A 49 20.91 -21.11 21.60
C LYS A 49 20.48 -19.86 22.38
N ALA A 50 20.26 -18.74 21.65
CA ALA A 50 19.69 -17.51 22.18
C ALA A 50 18.62 -16.98 21.21
N TRP A 51 18.60 -15.69 20.94
CA TRP A 51 17.64 -15.09 20.01
C TRP A 51 17.94 -15.44 18.54
N ALA A 52 16.90 -15.40 17.71
CA ALA A 52 17.04 -15.23 16.28
C ALA A 52 16.69 -13.77 15.92
N VAL A 53 17.34 -13.18 14.93
CA VAL A 53 17.09 -11.80 14.51
C VAL A 53 17.30 -11.67 13.00
N GLU A 54 16.59 -10.70 12.39
CA GLU A 54 16.72 -10.39 10.99
C GLU A 54 17.15 -8.95 10.80
N THR A 55 18.13 -8.74 9.92
CA THR A 55 18.46 -7.41 9.39
C THR A 55 17.73 -7.22 8.07
N VAL A 56 16.89 -6.18 8.01
CA VAL A 56 16.08 -5.88 6.83
C VAL A 56 16.51 -4.55 6.22
N THR A 57 16.89 -4.57 4.94
CA THR A 57 17.20 -3.38 4.16
C THR A 57 16.16 -3.22 3.05
N LEU A 58 15.41 -2.13 3.05
CA LEU A 58 14.35 -1.85 2.09
C LEU A 58 14.01 -0.36 2.08
N THR A 59 13.26 0.09 1.06
CA THR A 59 12.69 1.44 1.05
C THR A 59 11.35 1.46 1.80
N THR A 60 10.88 2.62 2.21
CA THR A 60 9.55 2.78 2.85
C THR A 60 8.39 2.43 1.91
N HIS A 61 8.69 2.26 0.61
CA HIS A 61 7.75 1.91 -0.46
C HIS A 61 7.91 0.46 -0.96
N THR A 62 8.63 -0.39 -0.24
CA THR A 62 8.79 -1.82 -0.53
C THR A 62 7.64 -2.63 0.10
N GLY A 63 7.06 -3.58 -0.64
CA GLY A 63 5.93 -4.39 -0.16
C GLY A 63 4.67 -3.55 0.10
N THR A 64 3.74 -4.07 0.91
CA THR A 64 2.52 -3.31 1.25
C THR A 64 2.86 -2.15 2.18
N HIS A 65 2.52 -0.94 1.76
CA HIS A 65 2.86 0.30 2.47
C HIS A 65 1.79 1.37 2.29
N VAL A 66 1.90 2.43 3.08
CA VAL A 66 1.09 3.63 2.97
C VAL A 66 1.98 4.78 2.51
N ASP A 67 1.54 5.49 1.49
CA ASP A 67 2.13 6.75 1.05
C ASP A 67 1.58 7.92 1.84
N ALA A 68 2.48 8.76 2.33
CA ALA A 68 2.13 10.04 2.93
C ALA A 68 2.07 11.16 1.88
N PRO A 69 1.36 12.26 2.13
CA PRO A 69 1.34 13.43 1.24
C PRO A 69 2.73 13.94 0.84
N TRP A 70 3.72 13.80 1.72
CA TRP A 70 5.12 14.14 1.44
C TRP A 70 5.73 13.34 0.29
N HIS A 71 5.22 12.14 0.00
CA HIS A 71 5.64 11.35 -1.15
C HIS A 71 5.27 12.03 -2.46
N TYR A 72 4.10 12.62 -2.53
CA TYR A 72 3.57 13.19 -3.77
C TYR A 72 4.17 14.55 -4.12
N ALA A 73 4.43 15.37 -3.10
CA ALA A 73 4.98 16.70 -3.32
C ALA A 73 5.50 17.33 -2.01
N PRO A 74 6.37 18.35 -2.10
CA PRO A 74 6.84 19.08 -0.92
C PRO A 74 5.74 19.92 -0.25
N LYS A 75 4.62 20.17 -0.95
CA LYS A 75 3.47 20.92 -0.43
C LYS A 75 2.18 20.21 -0.78
N SER A 76 1.22 20.27 0.15
CA SER A 76 -0.17 19.89 -0.01
C SER A 76 -1.06 20.99 0.55
N GLU A 77 -2.14 21.34 -0.16
CA GLU A 77 -3.06 22.42 0.24
C GLU A 77 -2.35 23.77 0.56
N GLY A 78 -1.27 24.06 -0.17
CA GLY A 78 -0.46 25.28 0.01
C GLY A 78 0.47 25.29 1.23
N LYS A 79 0.47 24.24 2.07
CA LYS A 79 1.33 24.07 3.24
C LYS A 79 2.40 23.02 2.97
N ARG A 80 3.40 22.88 3.87
CA ARG A 80 4.31 21.73 3.84
C ARG A 80 3.47 20.45 3.92
N ALA A 81 3.70 19.53 3.00
CA ALA A 81 3.04 18.23 3.03
C ALA A 81 3.43 17.44 4.29
N ARG A 82 2.49 16.71 4.85
CA ARG A 82 2.72 15.88 6.05
C ARG A 82 3.49 14.62 5.70
N THR A 83 4.40 14.25 6.59
CA THR A 83 5.09 12.97 6.59
C THR A 83 4.26 11.90 7.30
N ILE A 84 4.67 10.63 7.20
CA ILE A 84 3.86 9.50 7.67
C ILE A 84 3.58 9.57 9.19
N ASP A 85 4.54 10.05 9.97
CA ASP A 85 4.45 10.20 11.43
C ASP A 85 3.57 11.37 11.89
N GLU A 86 3.21 12.27 10.98
CA GLU A 86 2.35 13.44 11.26
C GLU A 86 0.86 13.18 10.94
N LEU A 87 0.53 12.03 10.37
CA LEU A 87 -0.83 11.74 9.90
C LEU A 87 -1.75 11.31 11.07
N PRO A 88 -3.04 11.73 11.06
CA PRO A 88 -4.00 11.32 12.07
C PRO A 88 -4.29 9.83 12.01
N LEU A 89 -4.15 9.12 13.12
CA LEU A 89 -4.38 7.67 13.17
C LEU A 89 -5.81 7.27 12.81
N GLU A 90 -6.80 8.16 13.04
CA GLU A 90 -8.20 7.95 12.69
C GLU A 90 -8.45 7.82 11.17
N TRP A 91 -7.48 8.12 10.33
CA TRP A 91 -7.58 7.89 8.89
C TRP A 91 -7.40 6.41 8.53
N PHE A 92 -6.63 5.69 9.36
CA PHE A 92 -6.18 4.32 9.08
C PHE A 92 -7.07 3.24 9.72
N TYR A 93 -8.28 3.65 10.20
CA TYR A 93 -9.29 2.73 10.68
C TYR A 93 -10.68 3.22 10.26
N GLY A 94 -11.35 2.50 9.37
CA GLY A 94 -12.64 2.92 8.81
C GLY A 94 -13.47 1.77 8.24
N ASP A 95 -14.65 2.10 7.73
CA ASP A 95 -15.44 1.17 6.94
C ASP A 95 -14.73 0.89 5.61
N GLY A 96 -14.55 -0.38 5.26
CA GLY A 96 -13.96 -0.77 3.99
C GLY A 96 -15.00 -0.81 2.86
N VAL A 97 -14.60 -0.30 1.68
CA VAL A 97 -15.38 -0.37 0.45
C VAL A 97 -14.50 -0.94 -0.65
N LEU A 98 -14.81 -2.17 -1.08
CA LEU A 98 -14.09 -2.86 -2.15
C LEU A 98 -14.73 -2.56 -3.49
N PHE A 99 -13.95 -2.00 -4.40
CA PHE A 99 -14.28 -1.87 -5.82
C PHE A 99 -13.54 -2.95 -6.61
N ASP A 100 -14.27 -3.92 -7.12
CA ASP A 100 -13.70 -5.01 -7.92
C ASP A 100 -13.69 -4.64 -9.40
N PHE A 101 -12.49 -4.46 -9.94
CA PHE A 101 -12.19 -4.18 -11.35
C PHE A 101 -11.26 -5.25 -11.94
N SER A 102 -11.27 -6.46 -11.39
CA SER A 102 -10.47 -7.58 -11.92
C SER A 102 -10.88 -8.02 -13.32
N ASP A 103 -12.01 -7.51 -13.84
CA ASP A 103 -12.47 -7.70 -15.22
C ASP A 103 -11.84 -6.72 -16.22
N LYS A 104 -11.09 -5.71 -15.74
CA LYS A 104 -10.44 -4.71 -16.59
C LYS A 104 -9.06 -5.18 -17.01
N GLU A 105 -8.66 -4.77 -18.22
CA GLU A 105 -7.31 -5.02 -18.73
C GLU A 105 -6.25 -4.21 -17.95
N ALA A 106 -5.04 -4.75 -17.88
CA ALA A 106 -3.90 -4.03 -17.33
C ALA A 106 -3.70 -2.66 -18.01
N GLY A 107 -3.45 -1.63 -17.22
CA GLY A 107 -3.31 -0.26 -17.72
C GLY A 107 -4.62 0.44 -18.05
N TYR A 108 -5.78 -0.19 -17.77
CA TYR A 108 -7.05 0.53 -17.83
C TYR A 108 -7.06 1.65 -16.78
N GLU A 109 -7.42 2.85 -17.18
CA GLU A 109 -7.52 4.01 -16.30
C GLU A 109 -8.96 4.20 -15.83
N LEU A 110 -9.21 3.93 -14.57
CA LEU A 110 -10.53 4.03 -13.92
C LEU A 110 -10.98 5.49 -13.86
N GLN A 111 -12.19 5.72 -14.32
CA GLN A 111 -12.84 7.02 -14.35
C GLN A 111 -13.96 7.11 -13.28
N ILE A 112 -14.44 8.30 -12.96
CA ILE A 112 -15.53 8.51 -12.00
C ILE A 112 -16.72 7.59 -12.28
N LYS A 113 -17.12 7.46 -13.54
CA LYS A 113 -18.26 6.61 -13.96
C LYS A 113 -18.11 5.13 -13.56
N ASP A 114 -16.87 4.61 -13.53
CA ASP A 114 -16.60 3.22 -13.15
C ASP A 114 -16.90 3.01 -11.66
N PHE A 115 -16.53 3.96 -10.82
CA PHE A 115 -16.86 3.95 -9.39
C PHE A 115 -18.35 4.16 -9.13
N GLU A 116 -19.00 5.10 -9.81
CA GLU A 116 -20.43 5.37 -9.69
C GLU A 116 -21.27 4.13 -10.08
N GLN A 117 -20.86 3.42 -11.14
CA GLN A 117 -21.50 2.18 -11.54
C GLN A 117 -21.39 1.13 -10.42
N LYS A 118 -20.19 0.91 -9.88
CA LYS A 118 -19.99 -0.06 -8.79
C LYS A 118 -20.76 0.32 -7.52
N LEU A 119 -20.82 1.59 -7.16
CA LEU A 119 -21.62 2.07 -6.02
C LEU A 119 -23.12 1.77 -6.22
N THR A 120 -23.61 1.96 -7.45
CA THR A 120 -25.00 1.62 -7.82
C THR A 120 -25.24 0.11 -7.68
N GLU A 121 -24.34 -0.73 -8.20
CA GLU A 121 -24.42 -2.20 -8.11
C GLU A 121 -24.40 -2.67 -6.65
N MET A 122 -23.58 -2.05 -5.79
CA MET A 122 -23.48 -2.35 -4.36
C MET A 122 -24.62 -1.75 -3.53
N ASN A 123 -25.44 -0.86 -4.09
CA ASN A 123 -26.40 -0.02 -3.38
C ASN A 123 -25.75 0.70 -2.17
N TYR A 124 -24.59 1.30 -2.39
CA TYR A 124 -23.79 1.96 -1.36
C TYR A 124 -23.55 3.42 -1.69
N THR A 125 -23.47 4.24 -0.67
CA THR A 125 -23.06 5.65 -0.76
C THR A 125 -21.81 5.83 0.08
N LEU A 126 -20.74 6.35 -0.52
CA LEU A 126 -19.50 6.65 0.19
C LEU A 126 -19.75 7.62 1.35
N LYS A 127 -19.07 7.38 2.44
CA LYS A 127 -19.12 8.19 3.65
C LYS A 127 -17.72 8.75 3.95
N PRO A 128 -17.62 9.93 4.56
CA PRO A 128 -16.34 10.43 5.02
C PRO A 128 -15.57 9.41 5.87
N LYS A 129 -14.30 9.21 5.55
CA LYS A 129 -13.38 8.25 6.19
C LYS A 129 -13.67 6.77 5.87
N ASP A 130 -14.52 6.45 4.90
CA ASP A 130 -14.46 5.11 4.29
C ASP A 130 -13.06 4.89 3.72
N ILE A 131 -12.58 3.67 3.80
CA ILE A 131 -11.31 3.25 3.18
C ILE A 131 -11.64 2.52 1.89
N VAL A 132 -11.26 3.13 0.78
CA VAL A 132 -11.53 2.61 -0.57
C VAL A 132 -10.44 1.60 -0.94
N LEU A 133 -10.84 0.42 -1.40
CA LEU A 133 -9.95 -0.63 -1.89
C LEU A 133 -10.27 -0.94 -3.35
N VAL A 134 -9.28 -0.87 -4.22
CA VAL A 134 -9.38 -1.18 -5.65
C VAL A 134 -8.69 -2.51 -5.92
N ARG A 135 -9.46 -3.49 -6.42
CA ARG A 135 -8.97 -4.80 -6.81
C ARG A 135 -8.81 -4.87 -8.32
N SER A 136 -7.65 -5.31 -8.76
CA SER A 136 -7.34 -5.63 -10.17
C SER A 136 -6.79 -7.04 -10.36
N ASP A 137 -6.63 -7.83 -9.28
CA ASP A 137 -5.95 -9.13 -9.25
C ASP A 137 -4.45 -9.04 -9.56
N ALA A 138 -3.85 -7.85 -9.50
CA ALA A 138 -2.43 -7.65 -9.74
C ALA A 138 -1.56 -8.39 -8.71
N ASP A 139 -2.02 -8.54 -7.47
CA ASP A 139 -1.32 -9.25 -6.41
C ASP A 139 -1.01 -10.72 -6.76
N LYS A 140 -1.80 -11.34 -7.63
CA LYS A 140 -1.58 -12.72 -8.12
C LYS A 140 -0.31 -12.86 -8.95
N HIS A 141 0.22 -11.75 -9.44
CA HIS A 141 1.41 -11.64 -10.29
C HIS A 141 2.64 -11.10 -9.54
N LEU A 142 2.58 -10.98 -8.21
CA LEU A 142 3.63 -10.39 -7.37
C LEU A 142 5.04 -10.93 -7.62
N TYR A 143 5.14 -12.20 -8.04
CA TYR A 143 6.43 -12.87 -8.28
C TYR A 143 6.85 -12.91 -9.76
N GLU A 144 6.08 -12.27 -10.61
CA GLU A 144 6.36 -12.17 -12.05
C GLU A 144 7.14 -10.90 -12.37
N GLU A 145 8.02 -10.96 -13.38
CA GLU A 145 8.87 -9.84 -13.81
C GLU A 145 8.07 -8.61 -14.27
N ASN A 146 6.83 -8.81 -14.67
CA ASN A 146 5.93 -7.79 -15.19
C ASN A 146 4.91 -7.29 -14.15
N TYR A 147 5.02 -7.64 -12.86
CA TYR A 147 4.08 -7.24 -11.81
C TYR A 147 3.78 -5.74 -11.83
N ALA A 148 4.82 -4.90 -11.97
CA ALA A 148 4.66 -3.45 -12.03
C ALA A 148 3.91 -2.93 -13.28
N MET A 149 3.56 -3.83 -14.21
CA MET A 149 2.86 -3.54 -15.46
C MET A 149 1.43 -4.08 -15.48
N ILE A 150 1.07 -4.92 -14.50
CA ILE A 150 -0.20 -5.66 -14.48
C ILE A 150 -1.09 -5.07 -13.37
N HIS A 151 -1.65 -3.89 -13.59
CA HIS A 151 -2.66 -3.32 -12.72
C HIS A 151 -3.48 -2.28 -13.47
N VAL A 152 -4.66 -1.99 -12.98
CA VAL A 152 -5.43 -0.81 -13.38
C VAL A 152 -4.87 0.41 -12.67
N GLY A 153 -5.08 1.60 -13.23
CA GLY A 153 -4.81 2.85 -12.51
C GLY A 153 -6.08 3.63 -12.24
N VAL A 154 -6.00 4.64 -11.40
CA VAL A 154 -7.10 5.55 -11.12
C VAL A 154 -6.75 6.92 -11.66
N SER A 155 -7.66 7.54 -12.43
CA SER A 155 -7.41 8.86 -13.00
C SER A 155 -7.31 9.93 -11.91
N ALA A 156 -6.68 11.06 -12.24
CA ALA A 156 -6.61 12.21 -11.34
C ALA A 156 -8.00 12.73 -10.97
N GLU A 157 -8.92 12.78 -11.95
CA GLU A 157 -10.30 13.21 -11.75
C GLU A 157 -11.06 12.29 -10.81
N ALA A 158 -10.89 10.97 -10.96
CA ALA A 158 -11.53 10.00 -10.07
C ALA A 158 -10.93 10.06 -8.66
N THR A 159 -9.61 10.28 -8.54
CA THR A 159 -8.94 10.49 -7.26
C THR A 159 -9.45 11.75 -6.56
N HIS A 160 -9.56 12.86 -7.27
CA HIS A 160 -10.18 14.08 -6.75
C HIS A 160 -11.61 13.84 -6.27
N TRP A 161 -12.40 13.15 -7.09
CA TRP A 161 -13.79 12.87 -6.79
C TRP A 161 -13.93 12.01 -5.52
N LEU A 162 -13.10 10.99 -5.34
CA LEU A 162 -13.06 10.17 -4.11
C LEU A 162 -12.74 11.03 -2.88
N ILE A 163 -11.75 11.91 -2.98
CA ILE A 163 -11.39 12.81 -1.87
C ILE A 163 -12.55 13.75 -1.55
N ASP A 164 -13.29 14.22 -2.54
CA ASP A 164 -14.48 15.10 -2.37
C ASP A 164 -15.64 14.37 -1.67
N GLN A 165 -15.71 13.03 -1.73
CA GLN A 165 -16.61 12.22 -0.91
C GLN A 165 -16.13 12.09 0.55
N GLY A 166 -14.98 12.67 0.90
CA GLY A 166 -14.41 12.62 2.25
C GLY A 166 -13.46 11.43 2.49
N ILE A 167 -13.05 10.74 1.42
CA ILE A 167 -12.07 9.66 1.50
C ILE A 167 -10.68 10.26 1.79
N LYS A 168 -9.98 9.67 2.76
CA LYS A 168 -8.62 10.06 3.14
C LYS A 168 -7.60 8.96 2.90
N VAL A 169 -8.03 7.72 2.82
CA VAL A 169 -7.17 6.56 2.53
C VAL A 169 -7.83 5.73 1.45
N MET A 170 -7.08 5.43 0.42
CA MET A 170 -7.48 4.55 -0.68
C MET A 170 -6.33 3.61 -1.03
N GLY A 171 -6.62 2.41 -1.50
CA GLY A 171 -5.57 1.43 -1.75
C GLY A 171 -5.84 0.56 -2.95
N THR A 172 -4.78 -0.05 -3.49
CA THR A 172 -4.80 -0.94 -4.64
C THR A 172 -3.93 -2.17 -4.41
N ASP A 173 -4.26 -3.27 -5.06
CA ASP A 173 -3.41 -4.45 -5.18
C ASP A 173 -2.34 -4.29 -6.28
N GLY A 174 -2.38 -3.17 -7.01
CA GLY A 174 -1.37 -2.80 -7.99
C GLY A 174 -0.06 -2.33 -7.38
N TRP A 175 0.95 -2.22 -8.25
CA TRP A 175 2.25 -1.66 -7.88
C TRP A 175 2.20 -0.15 -7.59
N GLY A 176 1.21 0.55 -8.12
CA GLY A 176 0.97 1.97 -7.95
C GLY A 176 -0.50 2.33 -8.16
N TRP A 177 -0.88 3.55 -7.77
CA TRP A 177 -2.25 4.07 -7.88
C TRP A 177 -2.59 4.59 -9.28
N ASP A 178 -1.63 5.22 -9.97
CA ASP A 178 -1.74 5.59 -11.38
C ASP A 178 -1.64 4.35 -12.29
N ILE A 179 -1.96 4.48 -13.57
CA ILE A 179 -1.64 3.44 -14.55
C ILE A 179 -0.12 3.16 -14.59
N PRO A 180 0.32 1.98 -15.06
CA PRO A 180 1.73 1.62 -15.09
C PRO A 180 2.65 2.71 -15.65
N LEU A 181 3.75 3.02 -14.94
CA LEU A 181 4.69 4.10 -15.31
C LEU A 181 5.21 4.04 -16.77
N PRO A 182 5.52 2.88 -17.36
CA PRO A 182 5.91 2.83 -18.77
C PRO A 182 4.80 3.27 -19.73
N GLN A 183 3.53 2.97 -19.39
CA GLN A 183 2.38 3.42 -20.17
C GLN A 183 2.21 4.95 -20.08
N GLN A 184 2.34 5.52 -18.88
CA GLN A 184 2.37 6.98 -18.70
C GLN A 184 3.48 7.62 -19.53
N ALA A 185 4.69 7.04 -19.50
CA ALA A 185 5.83 7.54 -20.26
C ALA A 185 5.59 7.49 -21.78
N GLU A 186 4.93 6.44 -22.29
CA GLU A 186 4.55 6.35 -23.70
C GLU A 186 3.50 7.40 -24.08
N GLN A 187 2.50 7.60 -23.26
CA GLN A 187 1.48 8.64 -23.47
C GLN A 187 2.14 10.04 -23.48
N TYR A 188 2.96 10.34 -22.48
CA TYR A 188 3.68 11.61 -22.40
C TYR A 188 4.58 11.86 -23.62
N LYS A 189 5.31 10.85 -24.10
CA LYS A 189 6.15 10.97 -25.30
C LYS A 189 5.35 11.32 -26.55
N LYS A 190 4.10 10.87 -26.63
CA LYS A 190 3.20 11.11 -27.78
C LYS A 190 2.55 12.49 -27.71
N THR A 191 2.09 12.91 -26.55
CA THR A 191 1.26 14.13 -26.39
C THR A 191 2.03 15.33 -25.87
N ARG A 192 3.05 15.10 -25.03
CA ARG A 192 3.81 16.12 -24.29
C ARG A 192 2.96 16.95 -23.31
N GLU A 193 1.83 16.40 -22.88
CA GLU A 193 0.96 17.02 -21.87
C GLU A 193 1.55 16.85 -20.48
N ASP A 194 1.65 17.93 -19.71
CA ASP A 194 2.35 17.97 -18.41
C ASP A 194 1.63 17.20 -17.29
N ASN A 195 0.35 16.87 -17.49
CA ASN A 195 -0.52 16.24 -16.50
C ASN A 195 -0.63 14.72 -16.64
N ILE A 196 0.22 14.06 -17.44
CA ILE A 196 0.17 12.60 -17.65
C ILE A 196 0.97 11.83 -16.60
N LEU A 197 2.17 12.32 -16.28
CA LEU A 197 3.07 11.62 -15.38
C LEU A 197 2.65 11.81 -13.92
N TRP A 198 2.35 10.72 -13.24
CA TRP A 198 1.95 10.74 -11.83
C TRP A 198 0.72 11.60 -11.54
N ALA A 199 -0.22 11.60 -12.45
CA ALA A 199 -1.37 12.49 -12.43
C ALA A 199 -2.20 12.35 -11.15
N ALA A 200 -2.53 11.12 -10.76
CA ALA A 200 -3.31 10.85 -9.56
C ALA A 200 -2.51 11.09 -8.27
N HIS A 201 -1.23 10.74 -8.22
CA HIS A 201 -0.36 11.10 -7.09
C HIS A 201 -0.32 12.62 -6.89
N PHE A 202 -0.20 13.38 -7.98
CA PHE A 202 -0.12 14.84 -7.91
C PHE A 202 -1.40 15.53 -7.47
N VAL A 203 -2.54 14.85 -7.44
CA VAL A 203 -3.75 15.33 -6.74
C VAL A 203 -3.43 15.68 -5.28
N GLY A 204 -2.51 14.95 -4.66
CA GLY A 204 -2.05 15.22 -3.29
C GLY A 204 -1.40 16.59 -3.06
N LYS A 205 -1.03 17.33 -4.13
CA LYS A 205 -0.60 18.73 -4.02
C LYS A 205 -1.77 19.64 -3.67
N GLU A 206 -2.97 19.32 -4.16
CA GLU A 206 -4.17 20.14 -4.03
C GLU A 206 -5.03 19.70 -2.85
N LYS A 207 -5.11 18.38 -2.60
CA LYS A 207 -5.93 17.79 -1.54
C LYS A 207 -5.17 16.66 -0.85
N GLU A 208 -5.10 16.73 0.46
CA GLU A 208 -4.34 15.77 1.24
C GLU A 208 -5.06 14.43 1.39
N TYR A 209 -4.37 13.35 1.04
CA TYR A 209 -4.83 11.96 1.13
C TYR A 209 -3.65 11.00 1.21
N CYS A 210 -3.91 9.73 1.44
CA CYS A 210 -2.94 8.63 1.50
C CYS A 210 -3.32 7.51 0.53
N GLN A 211 -2.31 6.84 -0.03
CA GLN A 211 -2.47 5.62 -0.81
C GLN A 211 -1.92 4.43 -0.03
N ILE A 212 -2.56 3.26 -0.20
CA ILE A 212 -1.99 1.96 0.18
C ILE A 212 -1.66 1.25 -1.12
N GLU A 213 -0.43 0.92 -1.33
CA GLU A 213 0.00 0.19 -2.51
C GLU A 213 0.34 -1.26 -2.19
N LYS A 214 0.21 -2.12 -3.19
CA LYS A 214 0.54 -3.55 -3.11
C LYS A 214 -0.27 -4.27 -2.02
N LEU A 215 -1.59 -4.02 -1.99
CA LEU A 215 -2.51 -4.85 -1.24
C LEU A 215 -2.56 -6.27 -1.83
N ALA A 216 -3.02 -7.23 -1.06
CA ALA A 216 -3.21 -8.60 -1.49
C ALA A 216 -4.51 -9.20 -0.93
N ASN A 217 -4.90 -10.36 -1.46
CA ASN A 217 -6.04 -11.14 -0.96
C ASN A 217 -7.38 -10.38 -1.01
N LEU A 218 -7.52 -9.36 -1.84
CA LEU A 218 -8.79 -8.64 -2.00
C LEU A 218 -9.90 -9.54 -2.54
N ASP A 219 -9.55 -10.60 -3.27
CA ASP A 219 -10.48 -11.64 -3.75
C ASP A 219 -11.04 -12.53 -2.63
N GLN A 220 -10.43 -12.52 -1.44
CA GLN A 220 -10.92 -13.28 -0.28
C GLN A 220 -12.00 -12.54 0.52
N LEU A 221 -12.26 -11.27 0.19
CA LEU A 221 -13.32 -10.49 0.82
C LEU A 221 -14.69 -11.00 0.34
N PRO A 222 -15.54 -11.54 1.23
CA PRO A 222 -16.79 -12.20 0.82
C PRO A 222 -17.86 -11.21 0.36
N VAL A 223 -17.71 -9.94 0.71
CA VAL A 223 -18.66 -8.86 0.39
C VAL A 223 -17.90 -7.55 0.15
N PRO A 224 -18.40 -6.65 -0.71
CA PRO A 224 -17.71 -5.41 -1.04
C PRO A 224 -17.79 -4.34 0.06
N THR A 225 -18.68 -4.48 1.03
CA THR A 225 -18.89 -3.54 2.15
C THR A 225 -19.26 -4.30 3.42
N GLY A 226 -19.39 -3.61 4.56
CA GLY A 226 -19.81 -4.24 5.82
C GLY A 226 -18.64 -4.83 6.63
N PHE A 227 -17.42 -4.41 6.37
CA PHE A 227 -16.23 -4.74 7.14
C PHE A 227 -15.46 -3.49 7.53
N LYS A 228 -14.57 -3.61 8.50
CA LYS A 228 -13.61 -2.55 8.83
C LYS A 228 -12.26 -2.85 8.21
N VAL A 229 -11.54 -1.79 7.87
CA VAL A 229 -10.12 -1.87 7.49
C VAL A 229 -9.30 -1.21 8.58
N ALA A 230 -8.22 -1.87 9.00
CA ALA A 230 -7.15 -1.31 9.82
C ALA A 230 -5.85 -1.38 9.02
N CYS A 231 -5.20 -0.24 8.78
CA CYS A 231 -4.03 -0.13 7.92
C CYS A 231 -2.98 0.85 8.47
N PHE A 232 -2.76 0.83 9.78
CA PHE A 232 -1.82 1.74 10.43
C PHE A 232 -0.40 1.56 9.88
N PRO A 233 0.21 2.63 9.33
CA PRO A 233 1.60 2.58 8.89
C PRO A 233 2.56 2.57 10.09
N ILE A 234 3.75 2.02 9.88
CA ILE A 234 4.81 2.13 10.87
C ILE A 234 5.23 3.60 11.05
N ASN A 235 5.51 3.98 12.29
CA ASN A 235 5.89 5.34 12.64
C ASN A 235 7.39 5.57 12.36
N ILE A 236 7.69 6.11 11.18
CA ILE A 236 9.04 6.49 10.77
C ILE A 236 9.09 8.01 10.66
N LYS A 237 9.90 8.64 11.49
CA LYS A 237 9.98 10.09 11.55
C LYS A 237 10.43 10.69 10.22
N ASP A 238 9.73 11.75 9.80
CA ASP A 238 9.99 12.53 8.58
C ASP A 238 9.97 11.71 7.27
N ALA A 239 9.36 10.49 7.30
CA ALA A 239 9.34 9.63 6.13
C ALA A 239 8.17 9.92 5.18
N SER A 240 8.38 9.64 3.90
CA SER A 240 7.42 9.80 2.81
C SER A 240 6.37 8.68 2.76
N GLY A 241 6.60 7.59 3.46
CA GLY A 241 5.71 6.44 3.54
C GLY A 241 6.11 5.50 4.66
N GLY A 242 5.31 4.49 4.91
CA GLY A 242 5.57 3.50 5.95
C GLY A 242 4.91 2.17 5.65
N TRP A 243 5.63 1.07 5.93
CA TRP A 243 5.09 -0.27 5.76
C TRP A 243 3.88 -0.47 6.64
N ALA A 244 2.93 -1.22 6.15
CA ALA A 244 1.72 -1.56 6.87
C ALA A 244 1.37 -3.04 6.66
N ARG A 245 0.66 -3.61 7.61
CA ARG A 245 -0.03 -4.89 7.46
C ARG A 245 -1.53 -4.66 7.53
N PRO A 246 -2.14 -4.16 6.43
CA PRO A 246 -3.56 -3.89 6.38
C PRO A 246 -4.36 -5.17 6.61
N VAL A 247 -5.48 -5.05 7.32
CA VAL A 247 -6.40 -6.17 7.54
C VAL A 247 -7.84 -5.74 7.33
N ALA A 248 -8.65 -6.65 6.78
CA ALA A 248 -10.10 -6.52 6.79
C ALA A 248 -10.68 -7.29 7.99
N ILE A 249 -11.56 -6.64 8.75
CA ILE A 249 -12.15 -7.17 9.99
C ILE A 249 -13.66 -7.26 9.83
N PHE A 250 -14.19 -8.48 9.92
CA PHE A 250 -15.60 -8.77 9.93
C PHE A 250 -16.05 -9.04 11.36
N TYR A 251 -17.01 -8.26 11.84
CA TYR A 251 -17.69 -8.49 13.10
C TYR A 251 -18.95 -9.32 12.81
N GLU A 252 -19.08 -10.45 13.50
CA GLU A 252 -20.29 -11.29 13.51
C GLU A 252 -21.37 -10.60 14.31
#